data_4bded14cb8c9942e7b4e1a4a3d32a6a4
#
_entry.id   4bded14cb8c9942e7b4e1a4a3d32a6a4
#
_cell.length_a   1.000
_cell.length_b   1.000
_cell.length_c   1.000
_cell.angle_alpha   90.00
_cell.angle_beta   90.00
_cell.angle_gamma   90.00
#
_symmetry.space_group_name_H-M   'P 1'
#
loop_
_entity.id
_entity.type
_entity.pdbx_description
1 polymer ?
#
loop_
_entity_poly.entity_id
_entity_poly.type
_entity_poly.pdbx_seq_one_letter_code
_entity_poly.pdbx_strand_id
1 'polypeptide(L)'
;TEKDNDESWNTGNRNGYKIWRYATENTIPAPNSNQKNGISTGVIFKGKLQFNKSTYGVTGDQPIFVYNNVLYGTWEKVKDVANAANADESLRAAYAQIGETPAADAEFGKAGFTVLRPNGSGDYEMYYCYWNRHNDNNDPNLMGPMEFAVVRNNVYKLMVNKINGYGHPTSPGPKDDPDPFDPNNPDERNDLYIEVTVEVRPWVVRINDIEF
;
A
#
# COMPACT_ATOMS: atom_id res chain seq x y z
N THR A 1 2.93 -13.68 -10.36
CA THR A 1 1.56 -13.85 -9.85
C THR A 1 0.62 -13.79 -11.04
N GLU A 2 0.24 -14.95 -11.54
CA GLU A 2 -0.67 -15.05 -12.66
C GLU A 2 -2.04 -14.52 -12.27
N LYS A 3 -2.55 -13.64 -13.12
CA LYS A 3 -3.96 -13.29 -13.10
C LYS A 3 -4.72 -14.56 -13.48
N ASP A 4 -5.58 -15.04 -12.61
CA ASP A 4 -6.55 -16.06 -12.99
C ASP A 4 -7.46 -15.45 -14.04
N ASN A 5 -7.21 -15.80 -15.29
CA ASN A 5 -8.00 -15.37 -16.44
C ASN A 5 -9.20 -16.32 -16.66
N ASP A 6 -9.74 -16.89 -15.60
CA ASP A 6 -10.97 -17.69 -15.74
C ASP A 6 -12.12 -16.78 -16.15
N GLU A 7 -12.36 -16.76 -17.47
CA GLU A 7 -13.44 -15.98 -18.09
C GLU A 7 -14.82 -16.40 -17.57
N SER A 8 -14.96 -17.61 -17.01
CA SER A 8 -16.24 -18.09 -16.46
C SER A 8 -16.71 -17.23 -15.28
N TRP A 9 -15.79 -16.63 -14.57
CA TRP A 9 -16.07 -15.68 -13.50
C TRP A 9 -16.24 -14.23 -13.99
N ASN A 10 -15.88 -13.94 -15.20
CA ASN A 10 -16.08 -12.65 -15.85
C ASN A 10 -17.40 -12.55 -16.63
N THR A 11 -18.04 -13.69 -16.91
CA THR A 11 -19.31 -13.73 -17.64
C THR A 11 -20.47 -13.37 -16.74
N GLY A 12 -21.04 -12.22 -17.00
CA GLY A 12 -22.27 -11.76 -16.36
C GLY A 12 -22.05 -10.86 -15.15
N ASN A 13 -22.47 -9.64 -15.30
CA ASN A 13 -22.83 -8.61 -14.28
C ASN A 13 -21.95 -8.50 -13.03
N ARG A 14 -20.64 -8.69 -13.16
CA ARG A 14 -19.67 -8.63 -12.05
C ARG A 14 -18.89 -7.33 -12.00
N ASN A 15 -19.37 -6.30 -12.69
CA ASN A 15 -18.83 -4.94 -12.61
C ASN A 15 -17.30 -4.85 -12.77
N GLY A 16 -16.72 -5.68 -13.67
CA GLY A 16 -15.28 -5.68 -13.93
C GLY A 16 -14.41 -6.37 -12.88
N TYR A 17 -14.98 -7.00 -11.87
CA TYR A 17 -14.21 -7.79 -10.90
C TYR A 17 -13.71 -9.08 -11.53
N LYS A 18 -12.49 -9.45 -11.17
CA LYS A 18 -11.86 -10.72 -11.55
C LYS A 18 -11.45 -11.48 -10.29
N ILE A 19 -11.56 -12.81 -10.32
CA ILE A 19 -10.95 -13.61 -9.27
C ILE A 19 -9.45 -13.45 -9.38
N TRP A 20 -8.88 -13.02 -8.28
CA TRP A 20 -7.43 -12.87 -8.18
C TRP A 20 -6.79 -14.05 -7.47
N ARG A 21 -7.35 -14.48 -6.34
CA ARG A 21 -6.81 -15.58 -5.52
C ARG A 21 -7.91 -16.23 -4.68
N TYR A 22 -7.70 -17.50 -4.39
CA TYR A 22 -8.34 -18.16 -3.28
C TYR A 22 -7.46 -17.99 -2.04
N ALA A 23 -8.03 -17.50 -0.96
CA ALA A 23 -7.34 -17.34 0.31
C ALA A 23 -7.74 -18.47 1.27
N THR A 24 -6.80 -18.92 2.08
CA THR A 24 -7.10 -19.80 3.20
C THR A 24 -7.86 -19.02 4.26
N GLU A 25 -8.72 -19.73 4.99
CA GLU A 25 -9.37 -19.14 6.16
C GLU A 25 -8.31 -18.67 7.16
N ASN A 26 -8.49 -17.46 7.66
CA ASN A 26 -7.65 -16.86 8.68
C ASN A 26 -8.56 -16.18 9.70
N THR A 27 -8.99 -16.92 10.70
CA THR A 27 -9.79 -16.40 11.81
C THR A 27 -8.85 -16.04 12.95
N ILE A 28 -8.88 -14.80 13.38
CA ILE A 28 -8.06 -14.35 14.49
C ILE A 28 -8.76 -14.75 15.78
N PRO A 29 -8.10 -15.54 16.65
CA PRO A 29 -8.73 -16.06 17.84
C PRO A 29 -8.98 -14.97 18.89
N ALA A 30 -10.06 -15.13 19.65
CA ALA A 30 -10.31 -14.34 20.86
C ALA A 30 -9.23 -14.60 21.94
N PRO A 31 -8.88 -13.64 22.82
CA PRO A 31 -9.54 -12.35 22.94
C PRO A 31 -9.13 -11.32 21.89
N ASN A 32 -9.94 -10.27 21.74
CA ASN A 32 -9.71 -9.20 20.75
C ASN A 32 -8.32 -8.56 20.89
N SER A 33 -7.71 -8.59 22.07
CA SER A 33 -6.34 -8.10 22.28
C SER A 33 -5.26 -8.84 21.46
N ASN A 34 -5.58 -10.03 20.96
CA ASN A 34 -4.71 -10.80 20.09
C ASN A 34 -4.92 -10.48 18.59
N GLN A 35 -5.96 -9.72 18.28
CA GLN A 35 -6.22 -9.32 16.91
C GLN A 35 -5.31 -8.16 16.54
N LYS A 36 -4.34 -8.43 15.68
CA LYS A 36 -3.38 -7.45 15.19
C LYS A 36 -3.33 -7.53 13.68
N ASN A 37 -3.28 -6.39 13.03
CA ASN A 37 -3.23 -6.36 11.56
C ASN A 37 -2.03 -7.10 10.99
N GLY A 38 -0.92 -7.24 11.71
CA GLY A 38 0.25 -8.01 11.30
C GLY A 38 0.07 -9.52 11.19
N ILE A 39 -0.95 -10.09 11.82
CA ILE A 39 -1.31 -11.51 11.66
C ILE A 39 -2.47 -11.70 10.69
N SER A 40 -3.01 -10.62 10.17
CA SER A 40 -4.14 -10.60 9.26
C SER A 40 -3.71 -10.84 7.82
N THR A 41 -4.67 -11.19 6.98
CA THR A 41 -4.44 -11.34 5.54
C THR A 41 -4.45 -9.99 4.87
N GLY A 42 -3.35 -9.63 4.23
CA GLY A 42 -3.22 -8.39 3.48
C GLY A 42 -3.17 -8.59 1.97
N VAL A 43 -3.48 -7.52 1.25
CA VAL A 43 -3.31 -7.41 -0.19
C VAL A 43 -2.34 -6.28 -0.49
N ILE A 44 -1.30 -6.58 -1.26
CA ILE A 44 -0.32 -5.59 -1.67
C ILE A 44 -0.62 -5.19 -3.11
N PHE A 45 -0.95 -3.92 -3.28
CA PHE A 45 -1.09 -3.32 -4.61
C PHE A 45 0.25 -2.71 -5.01
N LYS A 46 0.73 -3.09 -6.19
CA LYS A 46 1.94 -2.56 -6.79
C LYS A 46 1.58 -1.58 -7.88
N GLY A 47 2.03 -0.34 -7.73
CA GLY A 47 1.88 0.72 -8.72
C GLY A 47 3.21 1.06 -9.41
N LYS A 48 3.12 1.61 -10.62
CA LYS A 48 4.24 2.24 -11.32
C LYS A 48 3.99 3.73 -11.40
N LEU A 49 4.96 4.52 -10.96
CA LEU A 49 4.89 5.97 -11.03
C LEU A 49 5.11 6.44 -12.47
N GLN A 50 4.12 7.13 -13.02
CA GLN A 50 4.20 7.77 -14.33
C GLN A 50 4.37 9.28 -14.14
N PHE A 51 5.49 9.82 -14.60
CA PHE A 51 5.77 11.26 -14.56
C PHE A 51 6.69 11.66 -15.72
N ASN A 52 6.68 12.95 -16.05
CA ASN A 52 7.58 13.46 -17.07
C ASN A 52 8.98 13.66 -16.48
N LYS A 53 9.90 12.72 -16.77
CA LYS A 53 11.27 12.74 -16.25
C LYS A 53 11.98 14.08 -16.52
N SER A 54 11.82 14.65 -17.70
CA SER A 54 12.51 15.91 -18.06
C SER A 54 12.02 17.11 -17.24
N THR A 55 10.73 17.17 -16.91
CA THR A 55 10.17 18.24 -16.08
C THR A 55 10.77 18.22 -14.67
N TYR A 56 11.05 17.04 -14.15
CA TYR A 56 11.65 16.86 -12.82
C TYR A 56 13.18 16.81 -12.82
N GLY A 57 13.82 16.98 -14.00
CA GLY A 57 15.27 16.92 -14.14
C GLY A 57 15.86 15.53 -13.95
N VAL A 58 15.04 14.49 -14.16
CA VAL A 58 15.47 13.09 -14.02
C VAL A 58 16.09 12.64 -15.34
N THR A 59 17.35 12.22 -15.28
CA THR A 59 18.09 11.67 -16.40
C THR A 59 18.56 10.25 -16.07
N GLY A 60 18.11 9.26 -16.84
CA GLY A 60 18.48 7.86 -16.59
C GLY A 60 17.80 7.23 -15.36
N ASP A 61 18.53 6.37 -14.67
CA ASP A 61 18.04 5.52 -13.58
C ASP A 61 18.55 6.04 -12.22
N GLN A 62 18.23 7.28 -11.91
CA GLN A 62 18.59 7.90 -10.64
C GLN A 62 17.46 7.81 -9.62
N PRO A 63 17.74 7.87 -8.30
CA PRO A 63 16.71 7.94 -7.29
C PRO A 63 15.92 9.26 -7.39
N ILE A 64 14.64 9.20 -7.01
CA ILE A 64 13.78 10.36 -6.83
C ILE A 64 13.32 10.41 -5.38
N PHE A 65 12.94 11.60 -4.92
CA PHE A 65 12.65 11.86 -3.51
C PHE A 65 11.22 12.35 -3.35
N VAL A 66 10.55 11.89 -2.31
CA VAL A 66 9.22 12.36 -1.93
C VAL A 66 9.29 12.90 -0.50
N TYR A 67 8.74 14.08 -0.28
CA TYR A 67 8.58 14.68 1.02
C TYR A 67 7.21 15.35 1.13
N ASN A 68 6.46 15.07 2.19
CA ASN A 68 5.10 15.59 2.39
C ASN A 68 4.25 15.49 1.12
N ASN A 69 4.27 14.33 0.46
CA ASN A 69 3.53 14.06 -0.78
C ASN A 69 3.90 14.97 -1.97
N VAL A 70 5.10 15.56 -1.95
CA VAL A 70 5.68 16.31 -3.07
C VAL A 70 6.84 15.56 -3.67
N LEU A 71 6.86 15.42 -4.99
CA LEU A 71 7.90 14.71 -5.73
C LEU A 71 9.04 15.66 -6.14
N TYR A 72 10.27 15.25 -5.85
CA TYR A 72 11.51 15.89 -6.27
C TYR A 72 12.32 14.92 -7.11
N GLY A 73 12.64 15.29 -8.34
CA GLY A 73 13.36 14.40 -9.27
C GLY A 73 14.84 14.22 -8.95
N THR A 74 15.44 15.15 -8.20
CA THR A 74 16.86 15.10 -7.82
C THR A 74 17.05 15.68 -6.43
N TRP A 75 18.16 15.33 -5.77
CA TRP A 75 18.52 15.94 -4.50
C TRP A 75 18.85 17.43 -4.62
N GLU A 76 19.42 17.85 -5.75
CA GLU A 76 19.63 19.27 -6.08
C GLU A 76 18.30 20.04 -6.06
N LYS A 77 17.22 19.47 -6.59
CA LYS A 77 15.90 20.10 -6.54
C LYS A 77 15.37 20.25 -5.11
N VAL A 78 15.62 19.25 -4.25
CA VAL A 78 15.29 19.36 -2.82
C VAL A 78 16.07 20.52 -2.20
N LYS A 79 17.38 20.61 -2.46
CA LYS A 79 18.27 21.68 -1.99
C LYS A 79 17.76 23.06 -2.44
N ASP A 80 17.47 23.21 -3.74
CA ASP A 80 17.01 24.48 -4.30
C ASP A 80 15.74 24.98 -3.61
N VAL A 81 14.76 24.07 -3.42
CA VAL A 81 13.48 24.39 -2.78
C VAL A 81 13.66 24.63 -1.29
N ALA A 82 14.45 23.84 -0.58
CA ALA A 82 14.69 24.00 0.86
C ALA A 82 15.42 25.31 1.20
N ASN A 83 16.28 25.80 0.31
CA ASN A 83 17.03 27.05 0.51
C ASN A 83 16.33 28.28 -0.06
N ALA A 84 15.18 28.13 -0.70
CA ALA A 84 14.41 29.27 -1.19
C ALA A 84 13.91 30.15 -0.04
N ALA A 85 13.75 31.45 -0.29
CA ALA A 85 13.32 32.40 0.73
C ALA A 85 11.94 32.08 1.36
N ASN A 86 11.08 31.46 0.56
CA ASN A 86 9.72 31.03 0.94
C ASN A 86 9.61 29.51 1.16
N ALA A 87 10.73 28.83 1.45
CA ALA A 87 10.74 27.40 1.68
C ALA A 87 9.88 27.02 2.89
N ASP A 88 9.21 25.88 2.78
CA ASP A 88 8.55 25.25 3.92
C ASP A 88 9.60 24.94 5.02
N GLU A 89 9.27 25.31 6.26
CA GLU A 89 10.21 25.20 7.39
C GLU A 89 10.51 23.73 7.71
N SER A 90 9.53 22.84 7.54
CA SER A 90 9.71 21.39 7.75
C SER A 90 10.65 20.78 6.70
N LEU A 91 10.50 21.18 5.45
CA LEU A 91 11.40 20.73 4.37
C LEU A 91 12.84 21.24 4.61
N ARG A 92 12.97 22.51 5.03
CA ARG A 92 14.29 23.09 5.35
C ARG A 92 14.97 22.34 6.48
N ALA A 93 14.24 22.01 7.55
CA ALA A 93 14.75 21.24 8.67
C ALA A 93 15.16 19.81 8.26
N ALA A 94 14.30 19.16 7.46
CA ALA A 94 14.58 17.82 6.94
C ALA A 94 15.81 17.79 6.02
N TYR A 95 15.95 18.79 5.13
CA TYR A 95 17.13 18.93 4.29
C TYR A 95 18.41 19.19 5.13
N ALA A 96 18.34 20.06 6.14
CA ALA A 96 19.46 20.34 7.01
C ALA A 96 19.95 19.11 7.79
N GLN A 97 19.05 18.17 8.10
CA GLN A 97 19.40 16.90 8.76
C GLN A 97 20.23 15.99 7.86
N ILE A 98 19.97 15.98 6.55
CA ILE A 98 20.72 15.17 5.56
C ILE A 98 21.95 15.88 5.03
N GLY A 99 21.82 17.16 4.71
CA GLY A 99 22.89 17.98 4.16
C GLY A 99 23.05 17.89 2.64
N GLU A 100 24.18 18.38 2.13
CA GLU A 100 24.43 18.49 0.68
C GLU A 100 24.71 17.16 0.00
N THR A 101 25.29 16.22 0.71
CA THR A 101 25.65 14.91 0.17
C THR A 101 24.62 13.88 0.54
N PRO A 102 24.01 13.21 -0.44
CA PRO A 102 23.04 12.17 -0.16
C PRO A 102 23.62 11.07 0.73
N ALA A 103 22.89 10.77 1.79
CA ALA A 103 23.22 9.74 2.76
C ALA A 103 22.62 8.37 2.32
N ALA A 104 22.73 7.38 3.21
CA ALA A 104 22.04 6.10 3.02
C ALA A 104 20.51 6.27 3.11
N ASP A 105 19.74 5.41 2.42
CA ASP A 105 18.28 5.51 2.35
C ASP A 105 17.60 5.55 3.73
N ALA A 106 18.15 4.83 4.71
CA ALA A 106 17.66 4.86 6.09
C ALA A 106 17.71 6.24 6.75
N GLU A 107 18.70 7.07 6.41
CA GLU A 107 18.82 8.43 6.94
C GLU A 107 17.81 9.37 6.32
N PHE A 108 17.53 9.21 5.02
CA PHE A 108 16.43 9.90 4.36
C PHE A 108 15.09 9.61 5.03
N GLY A 109 14.82 8.34 5.35
CA GLY A 109 13.59 7.94 6.06
C GLY A 109 13.47 8.62 7.44
N LYS A 110 14.56 8.74 8.20
CA LYS A 110 14.56 9.45 9.49
C LYS A 110 14.25 10.95 9.37
N ALA A 111 14.65 11.55 8.26
CA ALA A 111 14.34 12.95 7.96
C ALA A 111 12.94 13.14 7.31
N GLY A 112 12.17 12.06 7.12
CA GLY A 112 10.82 12.10 6.53
C GLY A 112 10.78 12.03 5.01
N PHE A 113 11.90 11.75 4.34
CA PHE A 113 11.91 11.53 2.90
C PHE A 113 11.66 10.05 2.57
N THR A 114 10.89 9.84 1.53
CA THR A 114 10.80 8.53 0.84
C THR A 114 11.68 8.57 -0.40
N VAL A 115 12.59 7.61 -0.53
CA VAL A 115 13.47 7.48 -1.70
C VAL A 115 12.94 6.39 -2.61
N LEU A 116 12.54 6.75 -3.83
CA LEU A 116 12.11 5.80 -4.84
C LEU A 116 13.25 5.55 -5.81
N ARG A 117 13.66 4.29 -5.93
CA ARG A 117 14.69 3.85 -6.88
C ARG A 117 14.06 3.14 -8.05
N PRO A 118 14.55 3.35 -9.26
CA PRO A 118 14.05 2.60 -10.41
C PRO A 118 14.47 1.14 -10.30
N ASN A 119 13.59 0.25 -10.76
CA ASN A 119 13.93 -1.16 -10.93
C ASN A 119 14.83 -1.39 -12.14
N GLY A 120 15.22 -2.65 -12.42
CA GLY A 120 16.07 -3.01 -13.55
C GLY A 120 15.50 -2.67 -14.95
N SER A 121 14.23 -2.23 -15.04
CA SER A 121 13.57 -1.75 -16.25
C SER A 121 13.43 -0.22 -16.28
N GLY A 122 13.99 0.49 -15.30
CA GLY A 122 13.88 1.95 -15.18
C GLY A 122 12.55 2.46 -14.68
N ASP A 123 11.67 1.58 -14.17
CA ASP A 123 10.38 1.93 -13.60
C ASP A 123 10.50 2.23 -12.10
N TYR A 124 9.85 3.27 -11.62
CA TYR A 124 9.71 3.57 -10.21
C TYR A 124 8.46 2.89 -9.67
N GLU A 125 8.68 1.93 -8.78
CA GLU A 125 7.62 1.11 -8.21
C GLU A 125 7.23 1.60 -6.82
N MET A 126 5.94 1.50 -6.51
CA MET A 126 5.37 1.86 -5.22
C MET A 126 4.44 0.75 -4.77
N TYR A 127 4.38 0.54 -3.47
CA TYR A 127 3.61 -0.52 -2.85
C TYR A 127 2.62 0.06 -1.85
N TYR A 128 1.40 -0.46 -1.89
CA TYR A 128 0.30 -0.08 -1.01
C TYR A 128 -0.22 -1.34 -0.36
N CYS A 129 -0.26 -1.40 0.96
CA CYS A 129 -0.84 -2.53 1.67
C CYS A 129 -2.27 -2.20 2.09
N TYR A 130 -3.14 -3.16 1.94
CA TYR A 130 -4.48 -3.13 2.46
C TYR A 130 -4.75 -4.42 3.24
N TRP A 131 -5.08 -4.29 4.52
CA TRP A 131 -5.50 -5.41 5.34
C TRP A 131 -6.95 -5.74 5.06
N ASN A 132 -7.22 -7.02 4.73
CA ASN A 132 -8.57 -7.46 4.42
C ASN A 132 -9.49 -7.32 5.64
N ARG A 133 -10.70 -6.80 5.44
CA ARG A 133 -11.69 -6.64 6.49
C ARG A 133 -12.89 -7.54 6.25
N HIS A 134 -13.32 -8.23 7.31
CA HIS A 134 -14.54 -9.04 7.29
C HIS A 134 -15.70 -8.33 7.99
N ASN A 135 -15.44 -7.72 9.12
CA ASN A 135 -16.47 -7.06 9.95
C ASN A 135 -15.90 -5.77 10.56
N ASP A 136 -15.87 -4.71 9.75
CA ASP A 136 -15.40 -3.41 10.17
C ASP A 136 -16.35 -2.81 11.24
N ASN A 137 -15.78 -2.43 12.39
CA ASN A 137 -16.53 -1.78 13.48
C ASN A 137 -16.63 -0.25 13.30
N ASN A 138 -15.95 0.32 12.30
CA ASN A 138 -15.81 1.74 12.05
C ASN A 138 -15.17 2.53 13.21
N ASP A 139 -14.41 1.88 14.06
CA ASP A 139 -13.61 2.53 15.11
C ASP A 139 -12.12 2.33 14.81
N PRO A 140 -11.41 3.37 14.32
CA PRO A 140 -10.01 3.24 13.94
C PRO A 140 -9.06 3.03 15.13
N ASN A 141 -9.53 3.20 16.36
CA ASN A 141 -8.71 3.08 17.56
C ASN A 141 -8.90 1.74 18.27
N LEU A 142 -9.90 0.95 17.89
CA LEU A 142 -10.21 -0.31 18.55
C LEU A 142 -10.59 -1.38 17.53
N MET A 143 -9.72 -2.37 17.35
CA MET A 143 -10.00 -3.51 16.50
C MET A 143 -11.17 -4.34 17.02
N GLY A 144 -12.21 -4.49 16.19
CA GLY A 144 -13.39 -5.29 16.50
C GLY A 144 -13.17 -6.80 16.36
N PRO A 145 -14.10 -7.62 16.86
CA PRO A 145 -14.05 -9.06 16.67
C PRO A 145 -14.16 -9.44 15.19
N MET A 146 -13.25 -10.30 14.73
CA MET A 146 -13.20 -10.79 13.36
C MET A 146 -12.98 -9.70 12.29
N GLU A 147 -12.59 -8.51 12.69
CA GLU A 147 -12.46 -7.37 11.79
C GLU A 147 -11.48 -7.65 10.64
N PHE A 148 -10.29 -8.15 10.95
CA PHE A 148 -9.28 -8.49 9.96
C PHE A 148 -9.25 -9.97 9.57
N ALA A 149 -10.34 -10.69 9.80
CA ALA A 149 -10.42 -12.10 9.45
C ALA A 149 -10.66 -12.33 7.95
N VAL A 150 -10.28 -13.52 7.50
CA VAL A 150 -10.79 -14.14 6.27
C VAL A 150 -11.60 -15.35 6.67
N VAL A 151 -12.89 -15.31 6.41
CA VAL A 151 -13.83 -16.36 6.81
C VAL A 151 -14.20 -17.19 5.60
N ARG A 152 -14.21 -18.53 5.76
CA ARG A 152 -14.59 -19.45 4.67
C ARG A 152 -15.97 -19.11 4.10
N ASN A 153 -16.23 -19.53 2.88
CA ASN A 153 -17.50 -19.32 2.19
C ASN A 153 -17.87 -17.83 1.99
N ASN A 154 -16.89 -16.95 1.94
CA ASN A 154 -17.08 -15.55 1.59
C ASN A 154 -16.24 -15.16 0.37
N VAL A 155 -16.74 -14.21 -0.38
CA VAL A 155 -16.05 -13.55 -1.48
C VAL A 155 -15.77 -12.13 -1.06
N TYR A 156 -14.50 -11.75 -1.05
CA TYR A 156 -14.07 -10.39 -0.76
C TYR A 156 -13.81 -9.66 -2.07
N LYS A 157 -14.60 -8.62 -2.33
CA LYS A 157 -14.42 -7.77 -3.50
C LYS A 157 -13.68 -6.52 -3.07
N LEU A 158 -12.47 -6.34 -3.57
CA LEU A 158 -11.63 -5.19 -3.29
C LEU A 158 -11.64 -4.25 -4.48
N MET A 159 -11.95 -2.99 -4.26
CA MET A 159 -11.91 -1.95 -5.27
C MET A 159 -11.09 -0.77 -4.78
N VAL A 160 -10.02 -0.45 -5.48
CA VAL A 160 -9.25 0.77 -5.23
C VAL A 160 -10.04 1.96 -5.78
N ASN A 161 -10.51 2.81 -4.89
CA ASN A 161 -11.30 3.99 -5.25
C ASN A 161 -10.41 5.17 -5.57
N LYS A 162 -9.34 5.35 -4.79
CA LYS A 162 -8.48 6.51 -4.88
C LYS A 162 -7.07 6.20 -4.38
N ILE A 163 -6.10 6.85 -4.97
CA ILE A 163 -4.72 6.89 -4.49
C ILE A 163 -4.44 8.34 -4.07
N ASN A 164 -4.20 8.55 -2.78
CA ASN A 164 -4.05 9.87 -2.18
C ASN A 164 -2.59 10.33 -2.05
N GLY A 165 -1.64 9.41 -2.29
CA GLY A 165 -0.22 9.74 -2.13
C GLY A 165 0.70 8.70 -2.74
N TYR A 166 1.99 8.93 -2.55
CA TYR A 166 3.02 7.99 -2.97
C TYR A 166 3.10 6.83 -1.97
N GLY A 167 3.08 5.60 -2.48
CA GLY A 167 3.22 4.39 -1.68
C GLY A 167 4.64 4.17 -1.17
N HIS A 168 4.84 3.06 -0.50
CA HIS A 168 6.15 2.66 0.00
C HIS A 168 7.11 2.28 -1.14
N PRO A 169 8.40 2.59 -1.01
CA PRO A 169 9.41 2.30 -2.03
C PRO A 169 9.74 0.82 -2.15
N THR A 170 9.48 0.04 -1.10
CA THR A 170 9.78 -1.38 -1.01
C THR A 170 8.51 -2.20 -0.85
N SER A 171 8.53 -3.42 -1.39
CA SER A 171 7.48 -4.38 -1.10
C SER A 171 7.56 -4.81 0.36
N PRO A 172 6.46 -4.82 1.11
CA PRO A 172 6.48 -5.32 2.47
C PRO A 172 6.89 -6.79 2.49
N GLY A 173 7.83 -7.11 3.35
CA GLY A 173 8.31 -8.45 3.50
C GLY A 173 9.16 -8.60 4.77
N PRO A 174 9.40 -9.84 5.25
CA PRO A 174 10.10 -10.07 6.51
C PRO A 174 11.58 -9.68 6.50
N LYS A 175 12.09 -9.18 5.38
CA LYS A 175 13.50 -8.81 5.19
C LYS A 175 13.71 -7.33 4.93
N ASP A 176 12.65 -6.55 4.77
CA ASP A 176 12.75 -5.13 4.45
C ASP A 176 12.80 -4.35 5.76
N ASP A 177 13.91 -3.71 6.02
CA ASP A 177 14.09 -2.80 7.14
C ASP A 177 14.35 -1.39 6.57
N PRO A 178 13.57 -0.38 6.96
CA PRO A 178 12.44 -0.49 7.88
C PRO A 178 11.23 -1.18 7.22
N ASP A 179 10.55 -2.04 7.98
CA ASP A 179 9.29 -2.62 7.53
C ASP A 179 8.28 -1.48 7.26
N PRO A 180 7.83 -1.30 6.01
CA PRO A 180 6.90 -0.24 5.67
C PRO A 180 5.54 -0.37 6.38
N PHE A 181 5.26 -1.53 6.97
CA PHE A 181 4.04 -1.83 7.71
C PHE A 181 4.38 -2.38 9.08
N ASP A 182 3.92 -1.70 10.13
CA ASP A 182 4.07 -2.21 11.48
C ASP A 182 3.07 -3.36 11.73
N PRO A 183 3.53 -4.61 11.80
CA PRO A 183 2.65 -5.74 11.99
C PRO A 183 2.06 -5.83 13.41
N ASN A 184 2.56 -5.05 14.34
CA ASN A 184 2.13 -5.06 15.72
C ASN A 184 1.14 -3.96 16.07
N ASN A 185 0.84 -3.09 15.12
CA ASN A 185 -0.16 -2.04 15.34
C ASN A 185 -1.57 -2.66 15.29
N PRO A 186 -2.34 -2.64 16.37
CA PRO A 186 -3.69 -3.20 16.41
C PRO A 186 -4.72 -2.31 15.69
N ASP A 187 -4.32 -1.13 15.29
CA ASP A 187 -5.18 -0.09 14.76
C ASP A 187 -4.91 0.18 13.27
N GLU A 188 -5.84 0.89 12.64
CA GLU A 188 -5.64 1.39 11.29
C GLU A 188 -4.51 2.39 11.22
N ARG A 189 -3.67 2.25 10.20
CA ARG A 189 -2.65 3.26 9.93
C ARG A 189 -3.29 4.46 9.27
N ASN A 190 -3.10 5.62 9.87
CA ASN A 190 -3.55 6.89 9.32
C ASN A 190 -2.78 7.32 8.04
N ASP A 191 -1.73 6.60 7.69
CA ASP A 191 -0.86 6.86 6.53
C ASP A 191 -1.20 6.01 5.30
N LEU A 192 -2.42 5.47 5.23
CA LEU A 192 -2.89 4.77 4.05
C LEU A 192 -3.09 5.75 2.89
N TYR A 193 -2.17 5.69 1.94
CA TYR A 193 -2.25 6.50 0.71
C TYR A 193 -3.22 5.93 -0.33
N ILE A 194 -3.98 4.91 0.02
CA ILE A 194 -4.92 4.22 -0.85
C ILE A 194 -6.26 4.02 -0.15
N GLU A 195 -7.35 4.34 -0.82
CA GLU A 195 -8.70 4.05 -0.37
C GLU A 195 -9.23 2.80 -1.06
N VAL A 196 -9.57 1.79 -0.29
CA VAL A 196 -10.11 0.52 -0.79
C VAL A 196 -11.49 0.28 -0.20
N THR A 197 -12.47 0.06 -1.07
CA THR A 197 -13.78 -0.44 -0.64
C THR A 197 -13.77 -1.96 -0.65
N VAL A 198 -14.27 -2.55 0.42
CA VAL A 198 -14.46 -4.00 0.55
C VAL A 198 -15.95 -4.31 0.58
N GLU A 199 -16.37 -5.21 -0.28
CA GLU A 199 -17.70 -5.81 -0.22
C GLU A 199 -17.55 -7.29 0.10
N VAL A 200 -18.04 -7.71 1.27
CA VAL A 200 -18.06 -9.12 1.69
C VAL A 200 -19.39 -9.75 1.27
N ARG A 201 -19.33 -10.79 0.47
CA ARG A 201 -20.51 -11.54 0.02
C ARG A 201 -20.41 -13.00 0.38
N PRO A 202 -21.47 -13.59 0.93
CA PRO A 202 -21.48 -15.04 1.13
C PRO A 202 -21.40 -15.75 -0.22
N TRP A 203 -20.65 -16.84 -0.24
CA TRP A 203 -20.61 -17.73 -1.40
C TRP A 203 -21.94 -18.47 -1.52
N VAL A 204 -22.72 -18.16 -2.52
CA VAL A 204 -23.98 -18.86 -2.78
C VAL A 204 -23.65 -20.18 -3.48
N VAL A 205 -23.77 -21.29 -2.75
CA VAL A 205 -23.76 -22.62 -3.35
C VAL A 205 -25.06 -22.79 -4.13
N ARG A 206 -25.01 -22.92 -5.44
CA ARG A 206 -26.16 -23.39 -6.21
C ARG A 206 -26.30 -24.87 -5.94
N ILE A 207 -27.33 -25.27 -5.24
CA ILE A 207 -27.76 -26.67 -5.16
C ILE A 207 -28.46 -26.91 -6.51
N ASN A 208 -27.80 -27.68 -7.37
CA ASN A 208 -28.49 -28.26 -8.51
C ASN A 208 -29.18 -29.52 -7.98
N ASP A 209 -30.50 -29.51 -7.94
CA ASP A 209 -31.25 -30.75 -7.76
C ASP A 209 -30.98 -31.64 -8.99
N ILE A 210 -30.23 -32.70 -8.78
CA ILE A 210 -30.04 -33.73 -9.79
C ILE A 210 -31.19 -34.71 -9.61
N GLU A 211 -32.19 -34.64 -10.45
CA GLU A 211 -33.16 -35.71 -10.59
C GLU A 211 -32.53 -36.83 -11.41
N PHE A 212 -32.52 -38.04 -10.85
CA PHE A 212 -32.08 -39.28 -11.50
C PHE A 212 -33.26 -39.95 -12.17
#